data_ec4690197c5a7fa760b38141704bd406
#
_entry.id   ec4690197c5a7fa760b38141704bd406
#
_cell.length_a   1.000
_cell.length_b   1.000
_cell.length_c   1.000
_cell.angle_alpha   90.00
_cell.angle_beta   90.00
_cell.angle_gamma   90.00
#
_symmetry.space_group_name_H-M   'P 1'
#
loop_
_entity.id
_entity.type
_entity.pdbx_description
1 polymer ?
#
loop_
_entity_poly.entity_id
_entity_poly.type
_entity_poly.pdbx_seq_one_letter_code
_entity_poly.pdbx_strand_id
1 'polypeptide(L)'
;MSERLRSVVDQMDIRSDDRVLEIGCGHGVAATLICERLEEGHLTAVDRSAKMIQAATRRNAAHIEAGKAEFLIATLEDLDLGDRRFDKILAVRVGLFHRESRRASGIVERWLAPGGEVFVLFDPPSELGTSQRPRPRPRRRS
;
A
#
# COMPACT_ATOMS: atom_id res chain seq x y z
N MET A 1 -5.04 1.54 16.68
CA MET A 1 -4.43 0.70 15.66
C MET A 1 -5.45 -0.26 15.11
N SER A 2 -5.55 -0.34 13.84
CA SER A 2 -6.54 -1.16 13.18
C SER A 2 -6.07 -2.60 13.07
N GLU A 3 -6.89 -3.52 13.54
CA GLU A 3 -6.60 -4.94 13.36
C GLU A 3 -6.72 -5.35 11.92
N ARG A 4 -7.55 -4.64 11.16
CA ARG A 4 -7.68 -4.94 9.74
C ARG A 4 -6.39 -4.62 8.99
N LEU A 5 -5.76 -3.51 9.33
CA LEU A 5 -4.49 -3.17 8.71
C LEU A 5 -3.42 -4.19 9.06
N ARG A 6 -3.35 -4.58 10.33
CA ARG A 6 -2.38 -5.59 10.74
C ARG A 6 -2.63 -6.90 10.02
N SER A 7 -3.89 -7.27 9.91
CA SER A 7 -4.25 -8.53 9.26
C SER A 7 -3.85 -8.54 7.79
N VAL A 8 -4.12 -7.44 7.06
CA VAL A 8 -3.77 -7.43 5.65
C VAL A 8 -2.25 -7.41 5.46
N VAL A 9 -1.53 -6.69 6.33
CA VAL A 9 -0.08 -6.68 6.22
C VAL A 9 0.48 -8.07 6.49
N ASP A 10 -0.08 -8.78 7.46
CA ASP A 10 0.33 -10.16 7.71
C ASP A 10 0.09 -11.04 6.48
N GLN A 11 -1.05 -10.87 5.83
CA GLN A 11 -1.38 -11.67 4.65
C GLN A 11 -0.48 -11.39 3.47
N MET A 12 0.14 -10.23 3.45
CA MET A 12 1.05 -9.89 2.36
C MET A 12 2.33 -10.70 2.37
N ASP A 13 2.64 -11.31 3.50
CA ASP A 13 3.84 -12.14 3.62
C ASP A 13 5.07 -11.39 3.11
N ILE A 14 5.30 -10.23 3.68
CA ILE A 14 6.37 -9.34 3.22
C ILE A 14 7.72 -9.94 3.56
N ARG A 15 8.58 -10.01 2.56
CA ARG A 15 9.94 -10.49 2.74
C ARG A 15 10.86 -9.33 3.05
N SER A 16 11.96 -9.62 3.72
CA SER A 16 12.86 -8.57 4.18
C SER A 16 13.44 -7.72 3.05
N ASP A 17 13.49 -8.26 1.83
CA ASP A 17 14.04 -7.53 0.69
C ASP A 17 12.98 -7.08 -0.31
N ASP A 18 11.71 -7.16 0.04
CA ASP A 18 10.63 -6.76 -0.86
C ASP A 18 10.65 -5.27 -1.14
N ARG A 19 10.28 -4.93 -2.36
CA ARG A 19 9.96 -3.56 -2.74
C ARG A 19 8.46 -3.44 -2.66
N VAL A 20 7.97 -2.56 -1.78
CA VAL A 20 6.56 -2.47 -1.47
C VAL A 20 6.03 -1.10 -1.86
N LEU A 21 4.86 -1.06 -2.47
CA LEU A 21 4.16 0.16 -2.77
C LEU A 21 2.85 0.18 -1.99
N GLU A 22 2.63 1.23 -1.24
CA GLU A 22 1.36 1.41 -0.53
C GLU A 22 0.65 2.63 -1.08
N ILE A 23 -0.58 2.45 -1.55
CA ILE A 23 -1.38 3.52 -2.12
C ILE A 23 -2.53 3.81 -1.17
N GLY A 24 -2.67 5.09 -0.77
CA GLY A 24 -3.64 5.47 0.23
C GLY A 24 -3.12 5.23 1.63
N CYS A 25 -1.89 5.65 1.89
CA CYS A 25 -1.22 5.31 3.14
C CYS A 25 -1.77 6.04 4.37
N GLY A 26 -2.57 7.09 4.17
CA GLY A 26 -3.08 7.84 5.30
C GLY A 26 -1.96 8.34 6.17
N HIS A 27 -2.16 8.25 7.50
CA HIS A 27 -1.14 8.75 8.41
C HIS A 27 -0.08 7.72 8.77
N GLY A 28 0.00 6.63 8.01
CA GLY A 28 1.19 5.80 8.02
C GLY A 28 1.22 4.62 8.97
N VAL A 29 0.04 4.15 9.43
CA VAL A 29 0.03 3.02 10.36
C VAL A 29 0.46 1.73 9.66
N ALA A 30 -0.13 1.44 8.51
CA ALA A 30 0.28 0.24 7.78
C ALA A 30 1.73 0.35 7.34
N ALA A 31 2.16 1.56 6.97
CA ALA A 31 3.56 1.79 6.58
C ALA A 31 4.51 1.37 7.69
N THR A 32 4.17 1.70 8.94
CA THR A 32 4.99 1.29 10.08
C THR A 32 5.10 -0.23 10.14
N LEU A 33 3.96 -0.91 10.00
CA LEU A 33 3.94 -2.37 10.08
C LEU A 33 4.75 -2.99 8.94
N ILE A 34 4.65 -2.41 7.75
CA ILE A 34 5.41 -2.91 6.61
C ILE A 34 6.90 -2.71 6.84
N CYS A 35 7.30 -1.52 7.27
CA CYS A 35 8.72 -1.22 7.46
C CYS A 35 9.35 -2.11 8.51
N GLU A 36 8.58 -2.53 9.51
CA GLU A 36 9.10 -3.41 10.55
C GLU A 36 9.51 -4.77 9.99
N ARG A 37 9.00 -5.12 8.82
CA ARG A 37 9.33 -6.40 8.18
C ARG A 37 10.44 -6.28 7.15
N LEU A 38 10.86 -5.05 6.84
CA LEU A 38 11.86 -4.83 5.80
C LEU A 38 13.24 -4.65 6.40
N GLU A 39 14.25 -5.14 5.69
CA GLU A 39 15.64 -4.88 6.03
C GLU A 39 16.36 -4.26 4.85
N GLU A 40 16.60 -5.02 3.80
CA GLU A 40 17.17 -4.46 2.58
C GLU A 40 16.10 -3.88 1.67
N GLY A 41 14.84 -4.23 1.93
CA GLY A 41 13.75 -3.79 1.09
C GLY A 41 13.40 -2.34 1.32
N HIS A 42 12.37 -1.88 0.60
CA HIS A 42 12.01 -0.47 0.62
C HIS A 42 10.52 -0.30 0.40
N LEU A 43 9.95 0.65 1.12
CA LEU A 43 8.54 1.03 0.98
C LEU A 43 8.43 2.40 0.32
N THR A 44 7.64 2.46 -0.75
CA THR A 44 7.19 3.73 -1.31
C THR A 44 5.72 3.85 -0.96
N ALA A 45 5.35 4.90 -0.24
CA ALA A 45 3.97 5.09 0.20
C ALA A 45 3.43 6.41 -0.33
N VAL A 46 2.21 6.38 -0.84
CA VAL A 46 1.62 7.58 -1.40
C VAL A 46 0.23 7.82 -0.83
N ASP A 47 -0.14 9.08 -0.79
CA ASP A 47 -1.49 9.49 -0.44
C ASP A 47 -1.76 10.82 -1.11
N ARG A 48 -3.01 11.06 -1.45
CA ARG A 48 -3.35 12.32 -2.12
C ARG A 48 -3.34 13.52 -1.19
N SER A 49 -3.38 13.29 0.12
CA SER A 49 -3.50 14.34 1.12
C SER A 49 -2.13 14.73 1.64
N ALA A 50 -1.75 16.00 1.44
CA ALA A 50 -0.50 16.51 1.99
C ALA A 50 -0.49 16.38 3.51
N LYS A 51 -1.64 16.58 4.15
CA LYS A 51 -1.75 16.48 5.60
C LYS A 51 -1.46 15.08 6.07
N MET A 52 -2.00 14.08 5.35
CA MET A 52 -1.74 12.69 5.69
C MET A 52 -0.26 12.36 5.50
N ILE A 53 0.33 12.82 4.42
CA ILE A 53 1.74 12.56 4.17
C ILE A 53 2.61 13.19 5.25
N GLN A 54 2.26 14.38 5.73
CA GLN A 54 3.00 14.98 6.83
C GLN A 54 2.94 14.12 8.08
N ALA A 55 1.74 13.62 8.40
CA ALA A 55 1.57 12.79 9.58
C ALA A 55 2.31 11.47 9.42
N ALA A 56 2.22 10.87 8.25
CA ALA A 56 2.90 9.60 7.98
C ALA A 56 4.41 9.75 8.08
N THR A 57 4.93 10.87 7.57
CA THR A 57 6.35 11.17 7.61
C THR A 57 6.84 11.29 9.04
N ARG A 58 6.08 11.99 9.88
CA ARG A 58 6.45 12.13 11.28
C ARG A 58 6.41 10.80 11.99
N ARG A 59 5.37 10.03 11.75
CA ARG A 59 5.23 8.72 12.40
C ARG A 59 6.36 7.79 12.04
N ASN A 60 6.86 7.88 10.81
CA ASN A 60 7.84 6.93 10.31
C ASN A 60 9.21 7.54 10.08
N ALA A 61 9.52 8.60 10.82
CA ALA A 61 10.78 9.33 10.61
C ALA A 61 12.00 8.43 10.72
N ALA A 62 11.98 7.50 11.67
CA ALA A 62 13.13 6.61 11.85
C ALA A 62 13.32 5.68 10.66
N HIS A 63 12.21 5.21 10.08
CA HIS A 63 12.29 4.34 8.91
C HIS A 63 12.78 5.11 7.69
N ILE A 64 12.35 6.36 7.56
CA ILE A 64 12.84 7.22 6.48
C ILE A 64 14.32 7.43 6.61
N GLU A 65 14.76 7.72 7.82
CA GLU A 65 16.17 7.98 8.07
C GLU A 65 17.01 6.75 7.81
N ALA A 66 16.45 5.58 8.07
CA ALA A 66 17.14 4.32 7.83
C ALA A 66 17.15 3.93 6.35
N GLY A 67 16.50 4.73 5.49
CA GLY A 67 16.45 4.42 4.07
C GLY A 67 15.42 3.39 3.68
N LYS A 68 14.49 3.07 4.59
CA LYS A 68 13.49 2.04 4.34
C LYS A 68 12.20 2.55 3.72
N ALA A 69 11.96 3.86 3.78
CA ALA A 69 10.65 4.38 3.36
C ALA A 69 10.75 5.76 2.76
N GLU A 70 9.86 6.04 1.82
CA GLU A 70 9.61 7.40 1.36
C GLU A 70 8.12 7.58 1.22
N PHE A 71 7.66 8.83 1.43
CA PHE A 71 6.26 9.18 1.39
C PHE A 71 6.04 10.29 0.38
N LEU A 72 5.10 10.09 -0.54
CA LEU A 72 4.89 11.03 -1.64
C LEU A 72 3.42 11.40 -1.74
N ILE A 73 3.16 12.64 -2.16
CA ILE A 73 1.80 13.08 -2.41
C ILE A 73 1.43 12.74 -3.84
N ALA A 74 0.48 11.85 -4.02
CA ALA A 74 0.03 11.45 -5.35
C ALA A 74 -1.27 10.68 -5.25
N THR A 75 -2.04 10.69 -6.33
CA THR A 75 -3.18 9.79 -6.47
C THR A 75 -2.73 8.59 -7.29
N LEU A 76 -3.55 7.56 -7.28
CA LEU A 76 -3.26 6.40 -8.12
C LEU A 76 -3.20 6.80 -9.59
N GLU A 77 -4.11 7.67 -10.01
CA GLU A 77 -4.17 8.08 -11.40
C GLU A 77 -2.95 8.88 -11.83
N ASP A 78 -2.40 9.67 -10.91
CA ASP A 78 -1.27 10.55 -11.22
C ASP A 78 0.07 9.93 -10.93
N LEU A 79 0.08 8.74 -10.39
CA LEU A 79 1.31 8.14 -9.92
C LEU A 79 2.29 7.91 -11.06
N ASP A 80 3.50 8.38 -10.85
CA ASP A 80 4.57 8.18 -11.83
C ASP A 80 5.86 7.92 -11.08
N LEU A 81 6.22 6.67 -11.01
CA LEU A 81 7.42 6.24 -10.32
C LEU A 81 8.48 5.72 -11.30
N GLY A 82 8.34 6.10 -12.57
CA GLY A 82 9.31 5.73 -13.57
C GLY A 82 9.33 4.25 -13.85
N ASP A 83 10.51 3.67 -13.79
CA ASP A 83 10.69 2.26 -14.12
C ASP A 83 10.58 1.35 -12.92
N ARG A 84 10.25 1.90 -11.76
CA ARG A 84 10.17 1.08 -10.56
C ARG A 84 9.10 0.02 -10.69
N ARG A 85 9.38 -1.14 -10.11
CA ARG A 85 8.40 -2.22 -10.02
C ARG A 85 8.43 -2.74 -8.60
N PHE A 86 7.28 -3.23 -8.16
CA PHE A 86 7.11 -3.60 -6.76
C PHE A 86 6.70 -5.06 -6.62
N ASP A 87 7.22 -5.69 -5.59
CA ASP A 87 6.91 -7.09 -5.31
C ASP A 87 5.57 -7.25 -4.63
N LYS A 88 5.21 -6.25 -3.82
CA LYS A 88 3.92 -6.24 -3.12
C LYS A 88 3.32 -4.84 -3.24
N ILE A 89 2.05 -4.79 -3.55
CA ILE A 89 1.33 -3.51 -3.63
C ILE A 89 0.11 -3.61 -2.75
N LEU A 90 -0.06 -2.63 -1.87
CA LEU A 90 -1.23 -2.53 -1.01
C LEU A 90 -1.97 -1.26 -1.33
N ALA A 91 -3.26 -1.36 -1.63
CA ALA A 91 -4.11 -0.20 -1.85
C ALA A 91 -5.15 -0.16 -0.73
N VAL A 92 -5.20 0.97 -0.01
CA VAL A 92 -6.09 1.12 1.13
C VAL A 92 -7.04 2.28 0.87
N ARG A 93 -8.33 1.99 0.88
CA ARG A 93 -9.38 3.01 0.75
C ARG A 93 -9.19 3.88 -0.49
N VAL A 94 -8.79 3.27 -1.58
CA VAL A 94 -8.60 4.00 -2.82
C VAL A 94 -9.88 3.94 -3.62
N GLY A 95 -10.55 5.09 -3.75
CA GLY A 95 -11.88 5.15 -4.34
C GLY A 95 -11.97 4.62 -5.76
N LEU A 96 -10.90 4.73 -6.51
CA LEU A 96 -10.91 4.26 -7.88
C LEU A 96 -11.18 2.76 -7.98
N PHE A 97 -10.76 1.99 -6.98
CA PHE A 97 -11.05 0.56 -6.97
C PHE A 97 -12.55 0.28 -6.80
N HIS A 98 -13.28 1.21 -6.20
CA HIS A 98 -14.73 1.09 -6.10
C HIS A 98 -15.42 1.52 -7.37
N ARG A 99 -15.01 2.67 -7.89
CA ARG A 99 -15.72 3.29 -9.00
C ARG A 99 -15.38 2.66 -10.34
N GLU A 100 -14.13 2.32 -10.52
CA GLU A 100 -13.64 1.81 -11.80
C GLU A 100 -12.57 0.77 -11.52
N SER A 101 -13.01 -0.38 -11.00
CA SER A 101 -12.04 -1.35 -10.52
C SER A 101 -11.12 -1.89 -11.62
N ARG A 102 -11.65 -2.00 -12.83
CA ARG A 102 -10.84 -2.48 -13.93
C ARG A 102 -9.72 -1.49 -14.28
N ARG A 103 -10.07 -0.21 -14.27
CA ARG A 103 -9.09 0.83 -14.54
C ARG A 103 -8.04 0.86 -13.44
N ALA A 104 -8.48 0.77 -12.18
CA ALA A 104 -7.57 0.78 -11.06
C ALA A 104 -6.60 -0.39 -11.13
N SER A 105 -7.12 -1.57 -11.44
CA SER A 105 -6.27 -2.76 -11.56
C SER A 105 -5.24 -2.61 -12.67
N GLY A 106 -5.65 -2.03 -13.79
CA GLY A 106 -4.72 -1.81 -14.89
C GLY A 106 -3.57 -0.88 -14.52
N ILE A 107 -3.90 0.18 -13.77
CA ILE A 107 -2.86 1.11 -13.33
C ILE A 107 -1.89 0.42 -12.39
N VAL A 108 -2.43 -0.32 -11.41
CA VAL A 108 -1.61 -0.97 -10.41
C VAL A 108 -0.71 -2.02 -11.05
N GLU A 109 -1.22 -2.76 -12.02
CA GLU A 109 -0.42 -3.79 -12.67
C GLU A 109 0.80 -3.24 -13.36
N ARG A 110 0.73 -1.98 -13.77
CA ARG A 110 1.85 -1.32 -14.39
C ARG A 110 3.05 -1.23 -13.43
N TRP A 111 2.76 -1.15 -12.15
CA TRP A 111 3.81 -1.00 -11.13
C TRP A 111 4.23 -2.32 -10.53
N LEU A 112 3.65 -3.43 -10.98
CA LEU A 112 3.88 -4.72 -10.37
C LEU A 112 5.04 -5.45 -11.04
N ALA A 113 5.96 -5.94 -10.22
CA ALA A 113 7.06 -6.76 -10.70
C ALA A 113 6.52 -8.13 -11.12
N PRO A 114 7.23 -8.84 -12.00
CA PRO A 114 6.82 -10.21 -12.32
C PRO A 114 6.73 -11.05 -11.05
N GLY A 115 5.61 -11.76 -10.93
CA GLY A 115 5.37 -12.56 -9.72
C GLY A 115 4.89 -11.78 -8.52
N GLY A 116 4.73 -10.46 -8.66
CA GLY A 116 4.28 -9.65 -7.54
C GLY A 116 2.81 -9.84 -7.25
N GLU A 117 2.38 -9.30 -6.11
CA GLU A 117 1.02 -9.48 -5.63
C GLU A 117 0.40 -8.16 -5.21
N VAL A 118 -0.91 -8.03 -5.46
CA VAL A 118 -1.66 -6.84 -5.11
C VAL A 118 -2.70 -7.19 -4.06
N PHE A 119 -2.79 -6.35 -3.03
CA PHE A 119 -3.77 -6.50 -1.96
C PHE A 119 -4.59 -5.22 -1.88
N VAL A 120 -5.91 -5.35 -1.79
CA VAL A 120 -6.80 -4.21 -1.75
C VAL A 120 -7.65 -4.28 -0.49
N LEU A 121 -7.64 -3.20 0.28
CA LEU A 121 -8.41 -3.12 1.50
C LEU A 121 -9.38 -1.96 1.41
N PHE A 122 -10.66 -2.26 1.59
CA PHE A 122 -11.71 -1.26 1.65
C PHE A 122 -12.25 -1.18 3.06
N ASP A 123 -12.75 0.01 3.41
CA ASP A 123 -13.48 0.12 4.66
C ASP A 123 -14.82 -0.55 4.49
N PRO A 124 -15.25 -1.34 5.47
CA PRO A 124 -16.61 -1.88 5.39
C PRO A 124 -17.61 -0.77 5.61
N PRO A 125 -18.82 -0.91 5.08
CA PRO A 125 -19.90 0.03 5.41
C PRO A 125 -20.22 -0.14 6.88
N SER A 126 -19.85 0.83 7.67
CA SER A 126 -19.90 0.68 9.12
C SER A 126 -21.31 0.46 9.64
N GLU A 127 -22.27 1.13 9.06
CA GLU A 127 -23.64 1.02 9.56
C GLU A 127 -24.25 -0.32 9.28
N LEU A 128 -23.71 -1.06 8.35
CA LEU A 128 -24.23 -2.38 8.03
C LEU A 128 -23.58 -3.47 8.83
N GLY A 129 -22.50 -3.16 9.49
CA GLY A 129 -21.78 -4.18 10.21
C GLY A 129 -21.29 -5.29 9.33
N THR A 130 -21.23 -5.06 8.05
CA THR A 130 -20.79 -6.07 7.11
C THR A 130 -19.31 -6.25 7.21
N SER A 131 -18.91 -7.49 7.33
CA SER A 131 -17.51 -7.77 7.44
C SER A 131 -16.92 -7.85 6.06
N GLN A 132 -16.12 -6.87 5.76
CA GLN A 132 -15.36 -6.84 4.50
C GLN A 132 -13.96 -7.28 4.81
N ARG A 133 -13.60 -8.43 4.35
CA ARG A 133 -12.27 -8.89 4.60
C ARG A 133 -11.30 -8.33 3.58
N PRO A 134 -10.05 -8.12 3.98
CA PRO A 134 -9.03 -7.78 3.00
C PRO A 134 -9.02 -8.84 1.91
N ARG A 135 -8.88 -8.42 0.70
CA ARG A 135 -8.97 -9.32 -0.42
C ARG A 135 -7.67 -9.36 -1.16
N PRO A 136 -6.82 -10.30 -0.82
CA PRO A 136 -5.59 -10.45 -1.57
C PRO A 136 -5.93 -10.79 -3.00
N ARG A 137 -5.29 -10.11 -3.90
CA ARG A 137 -5.51 -10.37 -5.29
C ARG A 137 -4.77 -11.61 -5.70
N PRO A 138 -5.29 -12.29 -6.69
CA PRO A 138 -4.56 -13.44 -7.21
C PRO A 138 -3.18 -13.00 -7.66
N ARG A 139 -2.25 -13.86 -7.42
CA ARG A 139 -0.91 -13.61 -7.82
C ARG A 139 -0.80 -13.56 -9.31
N ARG A 140 -0.03 -12.63 -9.79
CA ARG A 140 0.17 -12.55 -11.23
C ARG A 140 0.99 -13.74 -11.69
N ARG A 141 0.59 -14.28 -12.79
CA ARG A 141 1.38 -15.35 -13.37
C ARG A 141 2.42 -14.76 -14.21
N SER A 142 3.58 -15.21 -14.07
CA SER A 142 4.64 -14.72 -14.92
C SER A 142 4.59 -15.29 -16.28
#